data_914287b0d532dd428d5227e1519d6e99
#
_entry.id   914287b0d532dd428d5227e1519d6e99
#
_cell.length_a   1.000
_cell.length_b   1.000
_cell.length_c   1.000
_cell.angle_alpha   90.00
_cell.angle_beta   90.00
_cell.angle_gamma   90.00
#
_symmetry.space_group_name_H-M   'P 1'
#
loop_
_entity.id
_entity.type
_entity.pdbx_description
1 polymer ?
#
loop_
_entity_poly.entity_id
_entity_poly.type
_entity_poly.pdbx_seq_one_letter_code
_entity_poly.pdbx_strand_id
1 'polypeptide(L)'
;MADVLRVKYPDGVAYVGLAGVDAPDAIVDAVAGALGFIFHGATAASTQLINFLRPKRILLLLDNLEHLLAGVDVLLEILEQALGVKLLATSRESLGLPGEWVYEVHGLPVVDSPSSSRERALTGEAAQTAAVQLFLQAARRANPEFSAGVDDLLAIERICQLVEGRCV
;
A
#
# COMPACT_ATOMS: atom_id res chain seq x y z
N MET A 1 3.07 8.72 -17.28
CA MET A 1 3.31 7.50 -16.51
C MET A 1 2.42 6.33 -16.95
N ALA A 2 1.11 6.49 -17.14
CA ALA A 2 0.22 5.43 -17.61
C ALA A 2 0.62 4.78 -18.94
N ASP A 3 1.08 5.56 -19.92
CA ASP A 3 1.47 5.05 -21.24
C ASP A 3 2.72 4.16 -21.21
N VAL A 4 3.68 4.46 -20.32
CA VAL A 4 4.89 3.63 -20.15
C VAL A 4 4.53 2.26 -19.58
N LEU A 5 3.59 2.20 -18.64
CA LEU A 5 3.12 0.94 -18.06
C LEU A 5 2.36 0.10 -19.08
N ARG A 6 1.54 0.71 -19.95
CA ARG A 6 0.81 0.01 -21.02
C ARG A 6 1.74 -0.66 -22.04
N VAL A 7 2.85 -0.01 -22.39
CA VAL A 7 3.84 -0.61 -23.29
C VAL A 7 4.55 -1.79 -22.63
N LYS A 8 4.85 -1.69 -21.35
CA LYS A 8 5.57 -2.72 -20.59
C LYS A 8 4.68 -3.91 -20.21
N TYR A 9 3.41 -3.62 -19.91
CA TYR A 9 2.41 -4.60 -19.48
C TYR A 9 1.17 -4.53 -20.38
N PRO A 10 1.24 -5.14 -21.59
CA PRO A 10 0.16 -5.08 -22.58
C PRO A 10 -1.14 -5.72 -22.10
N ASP A 11 -1.07 -6.72 -21.19
CA ASP A 11 -2.23 -7.33 -20.56
C ASP A 11 -2.78 -6.52 -19.38
N GLY A 12 -2.15 -5.37 -19.07
CA GLY A 12 -2.67 -4.39 -18.14
C GLY A 12 -1.98 -4.39 -16.76
N VAL A 13 -2.65 -3.68 -15.85
CA VAL A 13 -2.30 -3.58 -14.44
C VAL A 13 -3.56 -3.92 -13.65
N ALA A 14 -3.48 -4.88 -12.73
CA ALA A 14 -4.58 -5.25 -11.86
C ALA A 14 -4.26 -4.85 -10.41
N TYR A 15 -5.20 -4.15 -9.78
CA TYR A 15 -5.13 -3.81 -8.36
C TYR A 15 -5.87 -4.88 -7.55
N VAL A 16 -5.19 -5.41 -6.54
CA VAL A 16 -5.68 -6.45 -5.63
C VAL A 16 -5.62 -5.89 -4.21
N GLY A 17 -6.74 -5.38 -3.71
CA GLY A 17 -6.86 -4.91 -2.33
C GLY A 17 -7.03 -6.10 -1.38
N LEU A 18 -6.08 -6.30 -0.48
CA LEU A 18 -6.06 -7.45 0.42
C LEU A 18 -6.52 -7.14 1.85
N ALA A 19 -6.79 -5.88 2.17
CA ALA A 19 -7.18 -5.45 3.52
C ALA A 19 -8.40 -6.18 4.12
N GLY A 20 -9.29 -6.72 3.28
CA GLY A 20 -10.47 -7.49 3.70
C GLY A 20 -10.32 -9.00 3.51
N VAL A 21 -9.13 -9.50 3.26
CA VAL A 21 -8.84 -10.93 3.07
C VAL A 21 -8.26 -11.48 4.36
N ASP A 22 -9.00 -12.36 5.04
CA ASP A 22 -8.63 -12.83 6.38
C ASP A 22 -7.81 -14.13 6.38
N ALA A 23 -7.71 -14.81 5.23
CA ALA A 23 -7.03 -16.10 5.13
C ALA A 23 -5.96 -16.10 4.03
N PRO A 24 -4.75 -16.63 4.32
CA PRO A 24 -3.67 -16.71 3.34
C PRO A 24 -4.05 -17.43 2.04
N ASP A 25 -4.87 -18.47 2.13
CA ASP A 25 -5.34 -19.24 0.97
C ASP A 25 -6.24 -18.43 0.04
N ALA A 26 -6.88 -17.39 0.54
CA ALA A 26 -7.76 -16.51 -0.23
C ALA A 26 -7.02 -15.50 -1.13
N ILE A 27 -5.70 -15.43 -1.08
CA ILE A 27 -4.89 -14.61 -2.02
C ILE A 27 -5.20 -15.00 -3.46
N VAL A 28 -5.34 -16.31 -3.74
CA VAL A 28 -5.65 -16.83 -5.08
C VAL A 28 -7.00 -16.30 -5.58
N ASP A 29 -8.01 -16.33 -4.71
CA ASP A 29 -9.35 -15.85 -5.04
C ASP A 29 -9.37 -14.33 -5.23
N ALA A 30 -8.64 -13.59 -4.40
CA ALA A 30 -8.52 -12.14 -4.51
C ALA A 30 -7.86 -11.73 -5.84
N VAL A 31 -6.77 -12.40 -6.22
CA VAL A 31 -6.10 -12.16 -7.51
C VAL A 31 -7.02 -12.52 -8.68
N ALA A 32 -7.68 -13.68 -8.62
CA ALA A 32 -8.62 -14.09 -9.65
C ALA A 32 -9.78 -13.09 -9.81
N GLY A 33 -10.35 -12.64 -8.68
CA GLY A 33 -11.42 -11.64 -8.67
C GLY A 33 -11.00 -10.32 -9.31
N ALA A 34 -9.79 -9.82 -8.99
CA ALA A 34 -9.25 -8.60 -9.58
C ALA A 34 -9.02 -8.73 -11.11
N LEU A 35 -8.74 -9.94 -11.59
CA LEU A 35 -8.55 -10.25 -13.01
C LEU A 35 -9.85 -10.59 -13.75
N GLY A 36 -10.96 -10.69 -13.05
CA GLY A 36 -12.22 -11.19 -13.61
C GLY A 36 -12.15 -12.65 -14.04
N PHE A 37 -11.23 -13.44 -13.44
CA PHE A 37 -11.05 -14.85 -13.74
C PHE A 37 -11.97 -15.70 -12.87
N ILE A 38 -12.64 -16.67 -13.49
CA ILE A 38 -13.56 -17.59 -12.81
C ILE A 38 -12.97 -19.00 -12.88
N PHE A 39 -12.89 -19.66 -11.72
CA PHE A 39 -12.44 -21.05 -11.63
C PHE A 39 -13.49 -22.02 -12.15
N HIS A 40 -13.04 -23.13 -12.78
CA HIS A 40 -13.92 -24.15 -13.34
C HIS A 40 -13.43 -25.57 -13.01
N GLY A 41 -14.35 -26.45 -12.72
CA GLY A 41 -14.06 -27.88 -12.50
C GLY A 41 -13.30 -28.17 -11.21
N ALA A 42 -12.60 -29.31 -11.17
CA ALA A 42 -11.99 -29.86 -9.95
C ALA A 42 -10.47 -29.59 -9.82
N THR A 43 -9.87 -28.90 -10.78
CA THR A 43 -8.43 -28.53 -10.71
C THR A 43 -8.22 -27.46 -9.65
N ALA A 44 -7.10 -27.56 -8.90
CA ALA A 44 -6.76 -26.59 -7.86
C ALA A 44 -6.78 -25.15 -8.39
N ALA A 45 -7.35 -24.23 -7.61
CA ALA A 45 -7.52 -22.82 -7.98
C ALA A 45 -6.19 -22.14 -8.33
N SER A 46 -5.13 -22.40 -7.54
CA SER A 46 -3.78 -21.88 -7.81
C SER A 46 -3.25 -22.31 -9.17
N THR A 47 -3.40 -23.60 -9.51
CA THR A 47 -2.98 -24.14 -10.82
C THR A 47 -3.73 -23.49 -11.98
N GLN A 48 -5.04 -23.28 -11.83
CA GLN A 48 -5.84 -22.61 -12.87
C GLN A 48 -5.42 -21.16 -13.05
N LEU A 49 -5.22 -20.41 -11.95
CA LEU A 49 -4.76 -19.03 -11.97
C LEU A 49 -3.38 -18.91 -12.63
N ILE A 50 -2.43 -19.77 -12.26
CA ILE A 50 -1.09 -19.77 -12.84
C ILE A 50 -1.14 -20.06 -14.34
N ASN A 51 -1.93 -21.03 -14.78
CA ASN A 51 -2.11 -21.32 -16.20
C ASN A 51 -2.73 -20.14 -16.98
N PHE A 52 -3.65 -19.42 -16.36
CA PHE A 52 -4.25 -18.21 -16.93
C PHE A 52 -3.22 -17.07 -17.04
N LEU A 53 -2.34 -16.94 -16.06
CA LEU A 53 -1.31 -15.88 -16.00
C LEU A 53 -0.09 -16.20 -16.88
N ARG A 54 0.22 -17.46 -17.14
CA ARG A 54 1.42 -17.91 -17.86
C ARG A 54 1.68 -17.20 -19.20
N PRO A 55 0.68 -16.99 -20.09
CA PRO A 55 0.89 -16.26 -21.35
C PRO A 55 0.87 -14.73 -21.19
N LYS A 56 0.60 -14.18 -20.00
CA LYS A 56 0.35 -12.76 -19.79
C LYS A 56 1.60 -11.98 -19.42
N ARG A 57 1.60 -10.71 -19.81
CA ARG A 57 2.56 -9.69 -19.37
C ARG A 57 1.79 -8.62 -18.61
N ILE A 58 1.61 -8.83 -17.32
CA ILE A 58 0.75 -8.04 -16.45
C ILE A 58 1.49 -7.62 -15.18
N LEU A 59 1.14 -6.46 -14.64
CA LEU A 59 1.56 -6.02 -13.32
C LEU A 59 0.41 -6.23 -12.33
N LEU A 60 0.65 -6.98 -11.26
CA LEU A 60 -0.28 -7.12 -10.13
C LEU A 60 0.18 -6.19 -9.01
N LEU A 61 -0.70 -5.30 -8.57
CA LEU A 61 -0.53 -4.42 -7.42
C LEU A 61 -1.25 -5.06 -6.24
N LEU A 62 -0.49 -5.62 -5.29
CA LEU A 62 -1.01 -6.28 -4.09
C LEU A 62 -0.93 -5.28 -2.93
N ASP A 63 -2.06 -4.86 -2.41
CA ASP A 63 -2.10 -3.84 -1.37
C ASP A 63 -2.49 -4.43 -0.02
N ASN A 64 -1.70 -4.12 1.02
CA ASN A 64 -1.89 -4.55 2.40
C ASN A 64 -1.65 -6.07 2.60
N LEU A 65 -0.45 -6.55 2.24
CA LEU A 65 -0.12 -7.98 2.26
C LEU A 65 0.37 -8.49 3.64
N GLU A 66 0.72 -7.62 4.58
CA GLU A 66 1.40 -7.94 5.84
C GLU A 66 0.74 -9.02 6.70
N HIS A 67 -0.57 -9.14 6.65
CA HIS A 67 -1.33 -10.14 7.43
C HIS A 67 -1.49 -11.49 6.72
N LEU A 68 -1.02 -11.59 5.47
CA LEU A 68 -1.15 -12.78 4.62
C LEU A 68 0.20 -13.43 4.30
N LEU A 69 1.28 -13.08 5.01
CA LEU A 69 2.64 -13.56 4.72
C LEU A 69 2.77 -15.10 4.74
N ALA A 70 1.93 -15.80 5.49
CA ALA A 70 1.89 -17.26 5.48
C ALA A 70 1.42 -17.87 4.14
N GLY A 71 0.82 -17.07 3.24
CA GLY A 71 0.32 -17.50 1.92
C GLY A 71 1.14 -17.01 0.74
N VAL A 72 2.31 -16.41 0.97
CA VAL A 72 3.12 -15.83 -0.14
C VAL A 72 3.74 -16.86 -1.07
N ASP A 73 3.77 -18.13 -0.68
CA ASP A 73 4.31 -19.21 -1.52
C ASP A 73 3.60 -19.29 -2.90
N VAL A 74 2.30 -19.00 -2.95
CA VAL A 74 1.57 -18.94 -4.21
C VAL A 74 2.04 -17.81 -5.12
N LEU A 75 2.50 -16.69 -4.54
CA LEU A 75 3.06 -15.58 -5.29
C LEU A 75 4.42 -15.96 -5.89
N LEU A 76 5.21 -16.74 -5.17
CA LEU A 76 6.46 -17.32 -5.69
C LEU A 76 6.17 -18.24 -6.86
N GLU A 77 5.19 -19.16 -6.71
CA GLU A 77 4.79 -20.06 -7.81
C GLU A 77 4.34 -19.28 -9.07
N ILE A 78 3.58 -18.20 -8.88
CA ILE A 78 3.17 -17.32 -9.99
C ILE A 78 4.40 -16.72 -10.68
N LEU A 79 5.36 -16.18 -9.92
CA LEU A 79 6.57 -15.57 -10.47
C LEU A 79 7.47 -16.56 -11.21
N GLU A 80 7.57 -17.80 -10.72
CA GLU A 80 8.37 -18.84 -11.33
C GLU A 80 7.74 -19.40 -12.62
N GLN A 81 6.42 -19.53 -12.66
CA GLN A 81 5.72 -20.19 -13.77
C GLN A 81 5.12 -19.22 -14.80
N ALA A 82 4.91 -17.96 -14.44
CA ALA A 82 4.36 -16.91 -15.30
C ALA A 82 5.36 -15.76 -15.44
N LEU A 83 6.44 -15.96 -16.18
CA LEU A 83 7.60 -15.05 -16.27
C LEU A 83 7.26 -13.63 -16.73
N GLY A 84 6.13 -13.43 -17.40
CA GLY A 84 5.64 -12.12 -17.84
C GLY A 84 4.91 -11.34 -16.75
N VAL A 85 4.59 -11.97 -15.63
CA VAL A 85 3.96 -11.32 -14.47
C VAL A 85 5.01 -10.58 -13.65
N LYS A 86 4.65 -9.41 -13.17
CA LYS A 86 5.39 -8.67 -12.15
C LYS A 86 4.46 -8.34 -10.99
N LEU A 87 5.02 -8.38 -9.78
CA LEU A 87 4.33 -8.02 -8.56
C LEU A 87 4.89 -6.70 -8.03
N LEU A 88 4.01 -5.85 -7.57
CA LEU A 88 4.33 -4.72 -6.70
C LEU A 88 3.43 -4.83 -5.48
N ALA A 89 4.03 -5.07 -4.32
CA ALA A 89 3.29 -5.26 -3.09
C ALA A 89 3.54 -4.11 -2.11
N THR A 90 2.52 -3.73 -1.35
CA THR A 90 2.67 -2.94 -0.14
C THR A 90 2.56 -3.86 1.07
N SER A 91 3.49 -3.72 2.01
CA SER A 91 3.52 -4.48 3.26
C SER A 91 4.34 -3.72 4.29
N ARG A 92 4.09 -3.96 5.57
CA ARG A 92 4.91 -3.44 6.68
C ARG A 92 6.19 -4.26 6.88
N GLU A 93 6.23 -5.47 6.36
CA GLU A 93 7.34 -6.39 6.46
C GLU A 93 7.73 -6.88 5.06
N SER A 94 9.00 -7.27 4.90
CA SER A 94 9.49 -7.93 3.69
C SER A 94 8.76 -9.26 3.50
N LEU A 95 8.48 -9.63 2.25
CA LEU A 95 7.81 -10.89 1.93
C LEU A 95 8.75 -12.10 2.04
N GLY A 96 10.08 -11.86 2.02
CA GLY A 96 11.09 -12.91 2.07
C GLY A 96 11.18 -13.75 0.80
N LEU A 97 10.64 -13.27 -0.32
CA LEU A 97 10.64 -14.00 -1.58
C LEU A 97 11.99 -13.89 -2.30
N PRO A 98 12.47 -14.98 -2.93
CA PRO A 98 13.66 -14.92 -3.77
C PRO A 98 13.54 -13.88 -4.87
N GLY A 99 14.54 -12.99 -4.96
CA GLY A 99 14.54 -11.92 -5.95
C GLY A 99 13.65 -10.72 -5.62
N GLU A 100 13.15 -10.63 -4.39
CA GLU A 100 12.44 -9.46 -3.89
C GLU A 100 13.33 -8.23 -3.87
N TRP A 101 12.79 -7.10 -4.31
CA TRP A 101 13.41 -5.79 -4.19
C TRP A 101 12.59 -4.97 -3.20
N VAL A 102 13.16 -4.68 -2.05
CA VAL A 102 12.50 -3.89 -1.01
C VAL A 102 12.80 -2.41 -1.26
N TYR A 103 11.74 -1.62 -1.35
CA TYR A 103 11.81 -0.16 -1.35
C TYR A 103 11.17 0.35 -0.06
N GLU A 104 12.00 0.84 0.85
CA GLU A 104 11.52 1.33 2.13
C GLU A 104 10.87 2.72 1.98
N VAL A 105 9.61 2.82 2.37
CA VAL A 105 8.85 4.08 2.38
C VAL A 105 8.79 4.58 3.82
N HIS A 106 9.59 5.62 4.10
CA HIS A 106 9.56 6.28 5.39
C HIS A 106 8.34 7.19 5.53
N GLY A 107 7.92 7.43 6.78
CA GLY A 107 6.91 8.44 7.09
C GLY A 107 7.35 9.85 6.71
N LEU A 108 6.41 10.76 6.64
CA LEU A 108 6.72 12.17 6.43
C LEU A 108 7.55 12.72 7.60
N PRO A 109 8.46 13.67 7.34
CA PRO A 109 9.25 14.28 8.41
C PRO A 109 8.36 14.84 9.52
N VAL A 110 8.66 14.43 10.75
CA VAL A 110 8.09 14.97 11.99
C VAL A 110 9.22 15.60 12.81
N VAL A 111 8.89 16.49 13.72
CA VAL A 111 9.90 17.14 14.58
C VAL A 111 9.88 16.47 15.94
N ASP A 112 11.01 15.90 16.33
CA ASP A 112 11.18 15.12 17.57
C ASP A 112 11.43 15.97 18.83
N SER A 113 11.36 17.29 18.75
CA SER A 113 11.69 18.17 19.90
C SER A 113 10.45 18.67 20.64
N PRO A 114 10.10 18.08 21.78
CA PRO A 114 8.95 18.51 22.59
C PRO A 114 9.11 19.91 23.21
N SER A 115 10.34 20.38 23.37
CA SER A 115 10.63 21.65 24.05
C SER A 115 10.33 22.89 23.21
N SER A 116 10.14 22.76 21.90
CA SER A 116 9.86 23.85 20.96
C SER A 116 8.46 23.80 20.35
N SER A 117 7.67 22.76 20.63
CA SER A 117 6.37 22.55 19.96
C SER A 117 5.40 23.73 20.18
N ARG A 118 5.33 24.28 21.40
CA ARG A 118 4.44 25.41 21.70
C ARG A 118 4.87 26.69 21.01
N GLU A 119 6.17 26.96 20.96
CA GLU A 119 6.74 28.13 20.28
C GLU A 119 6.49 28.04 18.77
N ARG A 120 6.70 26.88 18.18
CA ARG A 120 6.44 26.59 16.77
C ARG A 120 4.96 26.65 16.40
N ALA A 121 4.07 26.23 17.30
CA ALA A 121 2.64 26.36 17.09
C ALA A 121 2.22 27.84 17.12
N LEU A 122 2.82 28.65 18.00
CA LEU A 122 2.57 30.10 18.08
C LEU A 122 3.13 30.87 16.87
N THR A 123 4.28 30.45 16.33
CA THR A 123 4.91 31.06 15.14
C THR A 123 4.32 30.54 13.83
N GLY A 124 3.48 29.51 13.88
CA GLY A 124 2.93 28.84 12.69
C GLY A 124 3.89 27.88 11.99
N GLU A 125 5.10 27.70 12.51
CA GLU A 125 6.09 26.76 11.96
C GLU A 125 5.63 25.29 12.05
N ALA A 126 4.88 24.95 13.10
CA ALA A 126 4.29 23.61 13.24
C ALA A 126 3.42 23.23 12.02
N ALA A 127 2.64 24.21 11.51
CA ALA A 127 1.79 24.03 10.34
C ALA A 127 2.56 23.85 9.02
N GLN A 128 3.87 24.11 8.99
CA GLN A 128 4.71 23.95 7.79
C GLN A 128 5.31 22.56 7.65
N THR A 129 5.24 21.71 8.67
CA THR A 129 5.72 20.34 8.62
C THR A 129 4.84 19.50 7.68
N ALA A 130 5.44 18.72 6.80
CA ALA A 130 4.70 17.98 5.76
C ALA A 130 3.61 17.06 6.35
N ALA A 131 3.90 16.38 7.46
CA ALA A 131 2.93 15.53 8.15
C ALA A 131 1.72 16.33 8.67
N VAL A 132 1.96 17.48 9.30
CA VAL A 132 0.90 18.38 9.79
C VAL A 132 0.09 18.97 8.63
N GLN A 133 0.75 19.36 7.53
CA GLN A 133 0.06 19.85 6.33
C GLN A 133 -0.88 18.81 5.74
N LEU A 134 -0.44 17.56 5.64
CA LEU A 134 -1.27 16.46 5.16
C LEU A 134 -2.48 16.27 6.07
N PHE A 135 -2.28 16.25 7.38
CA PHE A 135 -3.37 16.15 8.36
C PHE A 135 -4.38 17.28 8.19
N LEU A 136 -3.91 18.54 8.14
CA LEU A 136 -4.77 19.72 7.96
C LEU A 136 -5.54 19.67 6.64
N GLN A 137 -4.91 19.16 5.58
CA GLN A 137 -5.59 18.98 4.29
C GLN A 137 -6.69 17.92 4.38
N ALA A 138 -6.44 16.81 5.04
CA ALA A 138 -7.44 15.76 5.26
C ALA A 138 -8.60 16.26 6.14
N ALA A 139 -8.29 16.96 7.24
CA ALA A 139 -9.29 17.56 8.12
C ALA A 139 -10.21 18.55 7.39
N ARG A 140 -9.65 19.42 6.52
CA ARG A 140 -10.44 20.36 5.71
C ARG A 140 -11.27 19.69 4.63
N ARG A 141 -10.84 18.54 4.12
CA ARG A 141 -11.67 17.73 3.20
C ARG A 141 -12.87 17.14 3.92
N ALA A 142 -12.69 16.69 5.17
CA ALA A 142 -13.75 16.14 5.98
C ALA A 142 -14.69 17.22 6.52
N ASN A 143 -14.15 18.38 6.91
CA ASN A 143 -14.88 19.55 7.37
C ASN A 143 -14.28 20.82 6.78
N PRO A 144 -14.89 21.42 5.75
CA PRO A 144 -14.38 22.62 5.07
C PRO A 144 -14.22 23.84 5.97
N GLU A 145 -14.97 23.91 7.07
CA GLU A 145 -14.90 25.01 8.05
C GLU A 145 -13.82 24.77 9.12
N PHE A 146 -13.11 23.64 9.06
CA PHE A 146 -12.08 23.33 10.04
C PHE A 146 -10.92 24.36 9.98
N SER A 147 -10.68 25.01 11.12
CA SER A 147 -9.57 25.94 11.32
C SER A 147 -8.84 25.57 12.60
N ALA A 148 -7.57 25.19 12.48
CA ALA A 148 -6.76 24.78 13.60
C ALA A 148 -6.25 26.00 14.39
N GLY A 149 -6.58 26.05 15.68
CA GLY A 149 -5.95 26.96 16.65
C GLY A 149 -4.58 26.44 17.11
N VAL A 150 -3.95 27.17 18.02
CA VAL A 150 -2.62 26.80 18.56
C VAL A 150 -2.66 25.45 19.27
N ASP A 151 -3.68 25.21 20.09
CA ASP A 151 -3.82 23.96 20.84
C ASP A 151 -4.12 22.77 19.89
N ASP A 152 -4.88 23.00 18.82
CA ASP A 152 -5.12 22.00 17.79
C ASP A 152 -3.81 21.64 17.05
N LEU A 153 -2.99 22.62 16.70
CA LEU A 153 -1.69 22.39 16.06
C LEU A 153 -0.76 21.56 16.94
N LEU A 154 -0.74 21.82 18.26
CA LEU A 154 0.02 21.03 19.22
C LEU A 154 -0.46 19.57 19.25
N ALA A 155 -1.77 19.37 19.30
CA ALA A 155 -2.36 18.04 19.30
C ALA A 155 -2.07 17.29 17.99
N ILE A 156 -2.21 17.97 16.83
CA ILE A 156 -1.93 17.41 15.51
C ILE A 156 -0.44 17.03 15.39
N GLU A 157 0.48 17.91 15.82
CA GLU A 157 1.91 17.62 15.81
C GLU A 157 2.21 16.37 16.65
N ARG A 158 1.58 16.27 17.83
CA ARG A 158 1.73 15.08 18.69
C ARG A 158 1.17 13.81 18.05
N ILE A 159 0.03 13.87 17.38
CA ILE A 159 -0.53 12.74 16.63
C ILE A 159 0.43 12.32 15.53
N CYS A 160 0.94 13.27 14.72
CA CYS A 160 1.88 12.98 13.65
C CYS A 160 3.18 12.33 14.17
N GLN A 161 3.68 12.73 15.34
CA GLN A 161 4.83 12.09 15.99
C GLN A 161 4.51 10.66 16.40
N LEU A 162 3.36 10.41 17.04
CA LEU A 162 2.95 9.08 17.50
C LEU A 162 2.79 8.06 16.36
N VAL A 163 2.37 8.54 15.18
CA VAL A 163 2.25 7.70 13.98
C VAL A 163 3.49 7.79 13.08
N GLU A 164 4.61 8.35 13.57
CA GLU A 164 5.88 8.45 12.86
C GLU A 164 5.75 9.10 11.46
N GLY A 165 4.87 10.08 11.33
CA GLY A 165 4.58 10.74 10.05
C GLY A 165 3.82 9.88 9.04
N ARG A 166 3.31 8.73 9.44
CA ARG A 166 2.48 7.83 8.61
C ARG A 166 1.00 8.21 8.71
N CYS A 167 0.70 9.50 8.50
CA CYS A 167 -0.68 9.98 8.48
C CYS A 167 -1.36 9.50 7.18
N VAL A 168 -2.31 8.59 7.32
CA VAL A 168 -3.15 8.10 6.22
C VAL A 168 -4.54 8.72 6.33
#